data_751d57cd3989f3292fd49fc91ce835fa
#
_entry.id   751d57cd3989f3292fd49fc91ce835fa
#
_cell.length_a   1.000
_cell.length_b   1.000
_cell.length_c   1.000
_cell.angle_alpha   90.00
_cell.angle_beta   90.00
_cell.angle_gamma   90.00
#
_symmetry.space_group_name_H-M   'P 1'
#
loop_
_entity.id
_entity.type
_entity.pdbx_description
1 polymer ?
#
loop_
_entity_poly.entity_id
_entity_poly.type
_entity_poly.pdbx_seq_one_letter_code
_entity_poly.pdbx_strand_id
1 'polypeptide(L)'
;MKKTTTVLALLIAAALTGCATTPSATATPATTEHVAASAAATDLIKRDLADGLYEMALNPAGDALYVASAEGFKDVQGGVVYKLDANTLQTLGRSHTDLKNFGMAMSAEGKTVYVTNSLDGGLSAINTADGKVKNRILFPERNPEGFPYGARQVLLHNRLLYVGAVADPAVIWVVDAGTLKLKTRIKNTGKWMTGLHYSDTTQRIYAANGGGEILVINPRNQRVEKRWKPLGDKPALLLNMAEDPQTGRLFVTDNSKAKTTLVLDIHSGKVLKQLDVGDSLAVTFNPKRNEIYITQRESGKLLSLNATDYRLKKSWDLPPNPNSLLLSADGQTLYVTVKQKFNKDHSTDAPDSVVRIALNK
;
A
#
# COMPACT_ATOMS: atom_id res chain seq x y z
N MET A 1 21.33 29.35 -17.86
CA MET A 1 21.47 28.60 -16.61
C MET A 1 20.24 27.70 -16.47
N LYS A 2 20.34 26.42 -16.84
CA LYS A 2 19.25 25.46 -16.71
C LYS A 2 19.18 25.03 -15.25
N LYS A 3 18.15 25.46 -14.54
CA LYS A 3 17.86 24.94 -13.18
C LYS A 3 17.39 23.51 -13.35
N THR A 4 18.23 22.57 -12.96
CA THR A 4 17.87 21.17 -12.83
C THR A 4 16.88 21.07 -11.67
N THR A 5 15.61 20.98 -11.98
CA THR A 5 14.55 20.79 -11.00
C THR A 5 14.68 19.36 -10.47
N THR A 6 15.32 19.21 -9.32
CA THR A 6 15.27 17.96 -8.57
C THR A 6 13.84 17.84 -8.06
N VAL A 7 13.00 17.21 -8.84
CA VAL A 7 11.71 16.71 -8.36
C VAL A 7 12.05 15.68 -7.30
N LEU A 8 12.00 16.09 -6.05
CA LEU A 8 11.99 15.19 -4.91
C LEU A 8 10.62 14.48 -4.96
N ALA A 9 10.49 13.63 -6.00
CA ALA A 9 9.43 12.64 -5.99
C ALA A 9 9.59 11.91 -4.67
N LEU A 10 8.62 12.02 -3.80
CA LEU A 10 8.54 11.30 -2.54
C LEU A 10 8.31 9.82 -2.82
N LEU A 11 9.22 9.30 -3.60
CA LEU A 11 9.61 7.93 -3.60
C LEU A 11 10.32 7.74 -2.26
N ILE A 12 9.62 7.23 -1.26
CA ILE A 12 10.24 6.40 -0.26
C ILE A 12 10.60 5.09 -0.99
N ALA A 13 11.39 5.24 -2.03
CA ALA A 13 12.22 4.23 -2.61
C ALA A 13 13.60 4.51 -2.01
N ALA A 14 13.90 3.91 -0.85
CA ALA A 14 15.25 3.85 -0.37
C ALA A 14 16.06 3.09 -1.43
N ALA A 15 16.75 3.83 -2.30
CA ALA A 15 17.77 3.27 -3.16
C ALA A 15 18.98 2.93 -2.29
N LEU A 16 19.11 1.67 -1.92
CA LEU A 16 20.33 1.12 -1.38
C LEU A 16 21.02 0.37 -2.53
N THR A 17 22.01 1.01 -3.12
CA THR A 17 23.00 0.37 -3.99
C THR A 17 23.92 -0.51 -3.14
N GLY A 18 23.66 -1.80 -3.16
CA GLY A 18 24.61 -2.82 -2.66
C GLY A 18 25.37 -3.41 -3.84
N CYS A 19 26.66 -3.18 -3.91
CA CYS A 19 27.57 -3.89 -4.81
C CYS A 19 27.70 -5.34 -4.34
N ALA A 20 27.35 -6.30 -5.18
CA ALA A 20 27.66 -7.70 -4.96
C ALA A 20 28.51 -8.22 -6.12
N THR A 21 29.71 -8.66 -5.78
CA THR A 21 30.67 -9.36 -6.64
C THR A 21 30.23 -10.81 -6.86
N THR A 22 30.26 -11.25 -8.12
CA THR A 22 30.02 -12.61 -8.57
C THR A 22 31.23 -13.52 -8.33
N PRO A 23 31.02 -14.79 -8.04
CA PRO A 23 31.89 -15.84 -8.57
C PRO A 23 31.16 -16.78 -9.53
N SER A 24 31.83 -16.99 -10.65
CA SER A 24 31.50 -17.92 -11.72
C SER A 24 31.67 -19.36 -11.24
N ALA A 25 30.70 -20.23 -11.51
CA ALA A 25 30.89 -21.68 -11.42
C ALA A 25 30.22 -22.38 -12.60
N THR A 26 31.02 -23.18 -13.24
CA THR A 26 30.84 -24.00 -14.44
C THR A 26 29.77 -25.08 -14.25
N ALA A 27 28.89 -25.24 -15.23
CA ALA A 27 27.88 -26.28 -15.25
C ALA A 27 28.30 -27.48 -16.10
N THR A 28 28.01 -28.68 -15.62
CA THR A 28 28.05 -29.94 -16.35
C THR A 28 26.61 -30.41 -16.59
N PRO A 29 26.24 -30.94 -17.77
CA PRO A 29 24.87 -31.28 -18.10
C PRO A 29 24.46 -32.65 -17.57
N ALA A 30 23.28 -32.75 -16.95
CA ALA A 30 22.64 -34.00 -16.62
C ALA A 30 21.31 -34.16 -17.36
N THR A 31 21.10 -35.35 -17.78
CA THR A 31 20.13 -35.95 -18.69
C THR A 31 18.67 -35.77 -18.24
N THR A 32 17.82 -35.51 -19.22
CA THR A 32 16.38 -35.28 -19.08
C THR A 32 15.63 -36.61 -18.98
N GLU A 33 14.89 -36.82 -17.90
CA GLU A 33 13.74 -37.71 -17.86
C GLU A 33 12.45 -36.89 -17.88
N HIS A 34 11.67 -37.04 -18.93
CA HIS A 34 10.33 -36.47 -19.07
C HIS A 34 9.35 -37.26 -18.19
N VAL A 35 9.07 -36.72 -17.01
CA VAL A 35 7.86 -37.06 -16.26
C VAL A 35 6.79 -36.04 -16.64
N ALA A 36 5.72 -36.47 -17.29
CA ALA A 36 4.57 -35.65 -17.55
C ALA A 36 3.94 -35.19 -16.24
N ALA A 37 4.24 -33.96 -15.80
CA ALA A 37 3.61 -33.35 -14.66
C ALA A 37 2.17 -33.00 -15.08
N SER A 38 1.21 -33.67 -14.43
CA SER A 38 -0.17 -33.20 -14.33
C SER A 38 -0.16 -31.73 -13.99
N ALA A 39 -0.77 -30.88 -14.81
CA ALA A 39 -0.91 -29.45 -14.55
C ALA A 39 -1.77 -29.26 -13.30
N ALA A 40 -1.13 -29.19 -12.14
CA ALA A 40 -1.77 -28.68 -10.95
C ALA A 40 -2.22 -27.25 -11.28
N ALA A 41 -3.51 -26.97 -11.10
CA ALA A 41 -4.04 -25.63 -11.26
C ALA A 41 -3.17 -24.68 -10.44
N THR A 42 -2.48 -23.76 -11.10
CA THR A 42 -1.57 -22.84 -10.44
C THR A 42 -2.42 -21.91 -9.55
N ASP A 43 -2.29 -22.05 -8.23
CA ASP A 43 -2.96 -21.20 -7.24
C ASP A 43 -2.58 -19.71 -7.39
N LEU A 44 -1.70 -19.40 -8.33
CA LEU A 44 -1.15 -18.09 -8.58
C LEU A 44 -1.33 -17.70 -10.05
N ILE A 45 -1.94 -16.54 -10.28
CA ILE A 45 -2.03 -15.87 -11.57
C ILE A 45 -1.24 -14.57 -11.47
N LYS A 46 -0.27 -14.36 -12.36
CA LYS A 46 0.47 -13.12 -12.51
C LYS A 46 0.13 -12.48 -13.84
N ARG A 47 -0.08 -11.17 -13.83
CA ARG A 47 -0.31 -10.38 -15.02
C ARG A 47 0.51 -9.10 -15.00
N ASP A 48 1.33 -8.90 -16.01
CA ASP A 48 1.98 -7.64 -16.29
C ASP A 48 0.92 -6.65 -16.79
N LEU A 49 0.83 -5.46 -16.17
CA LEU A 49 -0.29 -4.57 -16.38
C LEU A 49 0.13 -3.18 -16.89
N ALA A 50 0.89 -2.45 -16.11
CA ALA A 50 1.29 -1.07 -16.39
C ALA A 50 2.39 -0.61 -15.44
N ASP A 51 3.05 0.48 -15.76
CA ASP A 51 4.04 1.09 -14.88
C ASP A 51 3.37 1.77 -13.67
N GLY A 52 4.11 1.84 -12.56
CA GLY A 52 3.71 2.62 -11.40
C GLY A 52 2.48 2.10 -10.67
N LEU A 53 2.31 0.78 -10.52
CA LEU A 53 1.20 0.20 -9.76
C LEU A 53 1.38 0.43 -8.25
N TYR A 54 0.28 0.77 -7.57
CA TYR A 54 0.25 0.99 -6.12
C TYR A 54 -0.91 0.25 -5.46
N GLU A 55 -1.82 0.97 -4.81
CA GLU A 55 -2.90 0.38 -4.03
C GLU A 55 -4.00 -0.24 -4.90
N MET A 56 -4.79 -1.08 -4.28
CA MET A 56 -5.88 -1.81 -4.91
C MET A 56 -7.15 -1.70 -4.07
N ALA A 57 -8.30 -1.87 -4.72
CA ALA A 57 -9.61 -1.99 -4.04
C ALA A 57 -10.49 -3.00 -4.77
N LEU A 58 -11.22 -3.82 -4.03
CA LEU A 58 -12.28 -4.66 -4.58
C LEU A 58 -13.63 -3.95 -4.49
N ASN A 59 -14.50 -4.21 -5.45
CA ASN A 59 -15.90 -3.85 -5.29
C ASN A 59 -16.57 -4.77 -4.24
N PRO A 60 -17.73 -4.40 -3.68
CA PRO A 60 -18.40 -5.19 -2.64
C PRO A 60 -18.78 -6.60 -3.08
N ALA A 61 -19.03 -6.82 -4.38
CA ALA A 61 -19.33 -8.14 -4.94
C ALA A 61 -18.09 -9.04 -5.01
N GLY A 62 -16.87 -8.45 -4.97
CA GLY A 62 -15.61 -9.19 -5.06
C GLY A 62 -15.26 -9.69 -6.46
N ASP A 63 -15.97 -9.23 -7.49
CA ASP A 63 -15.79 -9.64 -8.88
C ASP A 63 -14.98 -8.66 -9.73
N ALA A 64 -14.77 -7.42 -9.24
CA ALA A 64 -13.96 -6.40 -9.90
C ALA A 64 -12.87 -5.85 -8.96
N LEU A 65 -11.63 -5.93 -9.44
CA LEU A 65 -10.44 -5.40 -8.80
C LEU A 65 -10.04 -4.08 -9.47
N TYR A 66 -9.91 -3.02 -8.67
CA TYR A 66 -9.40 -1.73 -9.13
C TYR A 66 -7.95 -1.56 -8.69
N VAL A 67 -7.10 -1.10 -9.60
CA VAL A 67 -5.66 -0.96 -9.37
C VAL A 67 -5.22 0.46 -9.75
N ALA A 68 -4.62 1.17 -8.82
CA ALA A 68 -4.05 2.49 -9.06
C ALA A 68 -2.72 2.39 -9.79
N SER A 69 -2.56 3.13 -10.89
CA SER A 69 -1.31 3.30 -11.62
C SER A 69 -0.93 4.77 -11.72
N ALA A 70 0.33 5.07 -11.46
CA ALA A 70 0.94 6.37 -11.71
C ALA A 70 1.46 6.52 -13.15
N GLU A 71 1.44 5.45 -13.97
CA GLU A 71 2.00 5.42 -15.32
C GLU A 71 3.46 5.88 -15.39
N GLY A 72 4.28 5.40 -14.43
CA GLY A 72 5.68 5.81 -14.32
C GLY A 72 5.88 7.19 -13.69
N PHE A 73 7.13 7.64 -13.67
CA PHE A 73 7.54 8.92 -13.06
C PHE A 73 8.44 9.76 -13.98
N LYS A 74 8.65 9.32 -15.21
CA LYS A 74 9.41 10.08 -16.20
C LYS A 74 8.70 11.38 -16.56
N ASP A 75 7.38 11.32 -16.71
CA ASP A 75 6.52 12.46 -16.97
C ASP A 75 5.77 12.84 -15.69
N VAL A 76 5.51 14.12 -15.49
CA VAL A 76 4.77 14.64 -14.33
C VAL A 76 3.29 14.28 -14.43
N GLN A 77 2.75 14.22 -15.66
CA GLN A 77 1.36 13.87 -15.94
C GLN A 77 1.20 12.36 -16.12
N GLY A 78 -0.05 11.93 -16.17
CA GLY A 78 -0.44 10.54 -16.35
C GLY A 78 -0.88 9.90 -15.04
N GLY A 79 -1.78 8.98 -15.18
CA GLY A 79 -2.36 8.19 -14.10
C GLY A 79 -3.64 7.52 -14.58
N VAL A 80 -3.72 6.22 -14.36
CA VAL A 80 -4.86 5.38 -14.74
C VAL A 80 -5.29 4.55 -13.54
N VAL A 81 -6.59 4.36 -13.37
CA VAL A 81 -7.13 3.30 -12.53
C VAL A 81 -7.65 2.20 -13.45
N TYR A 82 -7.05 1.03 -13.34
CA TYR A 82 -7.47 -0.16 -14.09
C TYR A 82 -8.60 -0.85 -13.34
N LYS A 83 -9.65 -1.25 -14.07
CA LYS A 83 -10.68 -2.17 -13.59
C LYS A 83 -10.39 -3.55 -14.20
N LEU A 84 -10.14 -4.53 -13.35
CA LEU A 84 -9.84 -5.91 -13.74
C LEU A 84 -10.94 -6.85 -13.26
N ASP A 85 -11.16 -7.93 -13.98
CA ASP A 85 -11.86 -9.11 -13.46
C ASP A 85 -11.05 -9.67 -12.28
N ALA A 86 -11.67 -9.83 -11.13
CA ALA A 86 -10.98 -10.23 -9.90
C ALA A 86 -10.45 -11.67 -9.94
N ASN A 87 -11.03 -12.55 -10.78
CA ASN A 87 -10.62 -13.94 -10.88
C ASN A 87 -9.53 -14.17 -11.92
N THR A 88 -9.65 -13.53 -13.09
CA THR A 88 -8.77 -13.74 -14.24
C THR A 88 -7.73 -12.66 -14.43
N LEU A 89 -7.87 -11.53 -13.72
CA LEU A 89 -7.11 -10.30 -13.89
C LEU A 89 -7.24 -9.65 -15.27
N GLN A 90 -8.18 -10.05 -16.11
CA GLN A 90 -8.41 -9.43 -17.42
C GLN A 90 -8.90 -7.99 -17.25
N THR A 91 -8.44 -7.07 -18.10
CA THR A 91 -8.88 -5.67 -18.06
C THR A 91 -10.32 -5.55 -18.53
N LEU A 92 -11.17 -5.05 -17.67
CA LEU A 92 -12.57 -4.71 -17.94
C LEU A 92 -12.74 -3.23 -18.31
N GLY A 93 -11.82 -2.36 -17.89
CA GLY A 93 -11.89 -0.94 -18.16
C GLY A 93 -10.69 -0.16 -17.63
N ARG A 94 -10.63 1.11 -18.02
CA ARG A 94 -9.58 2.07 -17.61
C ARG A 94 -10.23 3.41 -17.32
N SER A 95 -9.78 4.07 -16.25
CA SER A 95 -10.19 5.43 -15.88
C SER A 95 -8.97 6.32 -15.87
N HIS A 96 -8.91 7.24 -16.82
CA HIS A 96 -7.81 8.20 -16.91
C HIS A 96 -8.02 9.33 -15.91
N THR A 97 -7.12 9.44 -14.95
CA THR A 97 -7.12 10.52 -13.96
C THR A 97 -6.19 11.66 -14.37
N ASP A 98 -5.23 11.37 -15.24
CA ASP A 98 -4.17 12.28 -15.73
C ASP A 98 -3.27 12.85 -14.62
N LEU A 99 -3.36 12.27 -13.41
CA LEU A 99 -2.57 12.60 -12.23
C LEU A 99 -2.03 11.32 -11.59
N LYS A 100 -0.87 11.41 -10.94
CA LYS A 100 -0.18 10.25 -10.35
C LYS A 100 -0.97 9.61 -9.21
N ASN A 101 -1.53 8.45 -9.46
CA ASN A 101 -2.39 7.72 -8.52
C ASN A 101 -1.57 6.94 -7.49
N PHE A 102 -2.10 6.82 -6.27
CA PHE A 102 -1.47 6.04 -5.22
C PHE A 102 -2.49 5.24 -4.37
N GLY A 103 -3.10 5.87 -3.36
CA GLY A 103 -4.01 5.23 -2.41
C GLY A 103 -5.42 5.10 -2.96
N MET A 104 -6.14 4.07 -2.55
CA MET A 104 -7.49 3.80 -3.02
C MET A 104 -8.46 3.48 -1.89
N ALA A 105 -9.72 3.88 -2.09
CA ALA A 105 -10.84 3.43 -1.26
C ALA A 105 -12.08 3.23 -2.14
N MET A 106 -12.88 2.21 -1.81
CA MET A 106 -14.15 1.91 -2.48
C MET A 106 -15.32 2.37 -1.62
N SER A 107 -16.33 3.00 -2.23
CA SER A 107 -17.58 3.29 -1.53
C SER A 107 -18.31 1.99 -1.17
N ALA A 108 -19.07 2.00 -0.06
CA ALA A 108 -19.77 0.81 0.42
C ALA A 108 -20.73 0.22 -0.62
N GLU A 109 -21.32 1.07 -1.47
CA GLU A 109 -22.23 0.68 -2.55
C GLU A 109 -21.51 0.21 -3.80
N GLY A 110 -20.16 0.29 -3.84
CA GLY A 110 -19.36 -0.06 -5.01
C GLY A 110 -19.48 0.92 -6.20
N LYS A 111 -20.14 2.07 -6.02
CA LYS A 111 -20.43 3.02 -7.10
C LYS A 111 -19.34 4.07 -7.33
N THR A 112 -18.41 4.19 -6.39
CA THR A 112 -17.33 5.18 -6.45
C THR A 112 -16.03 4.60 -5.97
N VAL A 113 -14.98 4.75 -6.79
CA VAL A 113 -13.59 4.58 -6.37
C VAL A 113 -13.01 5.96 -6.07
N TYR A 114 -12.42 6.12 -4.91
CA TYR A 114 -11.62 7.27 -4.54
C TYR A 114 -10.16 6.92 -4.71
N VAL A 115 -9.39 7.79 -5.36
CA VAL A 115 -7.96 7.59 -5.59
C VAL A 115 -7.20 8.87 -5.30
N THR A 116 -6.13 8.76 -4.51
CA THR A 116 -5.25 9.91 -4.23
C THR A 116 -4.38 10.23 -5.44
N ASN A 117 -4.19 11.53 -5.68
CA ASN A 117 -3.31 12.06 -6.72
C ASN A 117 -2.03 12.55 -6.02
N SER A 118 -1.00 11.67 -5.97
CA SER A 118 0.07 11.79 -4.97
C SER A 118 0.96 13.01 -5.19
N LEU A 119 1.38 13.33 -6.41
CA LEU A 119 2.27 14.45 -6.66
C LEU A 119 1.55 15.80 -6.66
N ASP A 120 0.27 15.81 -7.03
CA ASP A 120 -0.53 17.02 -7.13
C ASP A 120 -1.23 17.39 -5.81
N GLY A 121 -1.11 16.52 -4.80
CA GLY A 121 -1.77 16.71 -3.52
C GLY A 121 -3.29 16.74 -3.68
N GLY A 122 -3.86 15.71 -4.30
CA GLY A 122 -5.27 15.68 -4.63
C GLY A 122 -5.96 14.35 -4.34
N LEU A 123 -7.26 14.35 -4.61
CA LEU A 123 -8.13 13.18 -4.52
C LEU A 123 -9.17 13.25 -5.63
N SER A 124 -9.30 12.18 -6.41
CA SER A 124 -10.30 12.03 -7.47
C SER A 124 -11.35 10.98 -7.08
N ALA A 125 -12.59 11.22 -7.43
CA ALA A 125 -13.70 10.27 -7.34
C ALA A 125 -14.08 9.79 -8.74
N ILE A 126 -14.05 8.49 -8.96
CA ILE A 126 -14.34 7.82 -10.22
C ILE A 126 -15.67 7.10 -10.11
N ASN A 127 -16.55 7.27 -11.08
CA ASN A 127 -17.77 6.49 -11.21
C ASN A 127 -17.44 5.10 -11.74
N THR A 128 -17.79 4.06 -11.01
CA THR A 128 -17.45 2.65 -11.37
C THR A 128 -18.23 2.11 -12.56
N ALA A 129 -19.36 2.75 -12.91
CA ALA A 129 -20.21 2.30 -14.02
C ALA A 129 -19.64 2.70 -15.38
N ASP A 130 -19.11 3.92 -15.51
CA ASP A 130 -18.59 4.45 -16.78
C ASP A 130 -17.08 4.77 -16.76
N GLY A 131 -16.41 4.62 -15.61
CA GLY A 131 -14.99 4.89 -15.44
C GLY A 131 -14.60 6.36 -15.47
N LYS A 132 -15.54 7.29 -15.46
CA LYS A 132 -15.24 8.72 -15.53
C LYS A 132 -14.93 9.32 -14.17
N VAL A 133 -13.95 10.24 -14.15
CA VAL A 133 -13.72 11.10 -13.00
C VAL A 133 -14.90 12.06 -12.87
N LYS A 134 -15.71 11.89 -11.84
CA LYS A 134 -16.92 12.70 -11.60
C LYS A 134 -16.64 13.92 -10.74
N ASN A 135 -15.59 13.88 -9.93
CA ASN A 135 -15.20 15.00 -9.08
C ASN A 135 -13.73 14.88 -8.66
N ARG A 136 -13.12 16.02 -8.33
CA ARG A 136 -11.72 16.09 -7.86
C ARG A 136 -11.54 17.25 -6.89
N ILE A 137 -10.69 17.05 -5.89
CA ILE A 137 -10.18 18.12 -5.04
C ILE A 137 -8.65 18.13 -5.13
N LEU A 138 -8.06 19.31 -5.23
CA LEU A 138 -6.64 19.56 -5.03
C LEU A 138 -6.47 20.34 -3.72
N PHE A 139 -5.64 19.83 -2.83
CA PHE A 139 -5.40 20.47 -1.54
C PHE A 139 -4.48 21.68 -1.71
N PRO A 140 -4.72 22.79 -0.97
CA PRO A 140 -3.98 24.03 -1.18
C PRO A 140 -2.59 24.06 -0.53
N GLU A 141 -2.30 23.11 0.37
CA GLU A 141 -1.05 23.09 1.13
C GLU A 141 0.16 22.91 0.22
N ARG A 142 1.18 23.72 0.46
CA ARG A 142 2.45 23.70 -0.26
C ARG A 142 3.61 23.66 0.73
N ASN A 143 4.69 23.01 0.32
CA ASN A 143 5.95 23.07 1.06
C ASN A 143 6.66 24.43 0.82
N PRO A 144 7.75 24.75 1.53
CA PRO A 144 8.48 26.01 1.37
C PRO A 144 8.97 26.29 -0.04
N GLU A 145 9.20 25.23 -0.83
CA GLU A 145 9.61 25.33 -2.25
C GLU A 145 8.43 25.53 -3.21
N GLY A 146 7.20 25.58 -2.71
CA GLY A 146 5.98 25.79 -3.48
C GLY A 146 5.36 24.53 -4.09
N PHE A 147 5.90 23.34 -3.83
CA PHE A 147 5.32 22.09 -4.30
C PHE A 147 4.11 21.64 -3.46
N PRO A 148 3.10 21.00 -4.06
CA PRO A 148 1.99 20.43 -3.31
C PRO A 148 2.47 19.44 -2.25
N TYR A 149 1.76 19.37 -1.12
CA TYR A 149 1.91 18.24 -0.21
C TYR A 149 1.43 16.97 -0.93
N GLY A 150 2.23 15.91 -0.89
CA GLY A 150 1.84 14.65 -1.51
C GLY A 150 0.64 14.02 -0.82
N ALA A 151 -0.33 13.50 -1.57
CA ALA A 151 -1.43 12.71 -1.04
C ALA A 151 -1.11 11.22 -1.17
N ARG A 152 -1.15 10.46 -0.05
CA ARG A 152 -0.75 9.06 -0.06
C ARG A 152 -1.94 8.13 0.18
N GLN A 153 -2.16 7.66 1.39
CA GLN A 153 -3.27 6.78 1.70
C GLN A 153 -4.58 7.54 1.86
N VAL A 154 -5.69 6.88 1.52
CA VAL A 154 -7.04 7.31 1.78
C VAL A 154 -7.81 6.23 2.54
N LEU A 155 -8.49 6.64 3.60
CA LEU A 155 -9.39 5.80 4.39
C LEU A 155 -10.80 6.38 4.32
N LEU A 156 -11.77 5.56 3.89
CA LEU A 156 -13.19 5.93 3.94
C LEU A 156 -13.81 5.42 5.25
N HIS A 157 -14.36 6.32 6.04
CA HIS A 157 -15.12 5.98 7.24
C HIS A 157 -16.29 6.96 7.46
N ASN A 158 -17.50 6.44 7.65
CA ASN A 158 -18.71 7.24 7.91
C ASN A 158 -18.89 8.43 6.94
N ARG A 159 -18.79 8.19 5.64
CA ARG A 159 -18.90 9.20 4.56
C ARG A 159 -17.81 10.29 4.59
N LEU A 160 -16.77 10.08 5.37
CA LEU A 160 -15.57 10.93 5.38
C LEU A 160 -14.39 10.17 4.83
N LEU A 161 -13.62 10.87 4.00
CA LEU A 161 -12.34 10.40 3.48
C LEU A 161 -11.23 11.08 4.27
N TYR A 162 -10.40 10.27 4.90
CA TYR A 162 -9.19 10.72 5.59
C TYR A 162 -8.01 10.49 4.66
N VAL A 163 -7.32 11.56 4.28
CA VAL A 163 -6.22 11.51 3.31
C VAL A 163 -4.93 11.96 4.00
N GLY A 164 -3.93 11.10 4.04
CA GLY A 164 -2.64 11.39 4.65
C GLY A 164 -1.75 12.23 3.74
N ALA A 165 -1.25 13.36 4.25
CA ALA A 165 -0.28 14.19 3.55
C ALA A 165 1.15 13.67 3.75
N VAL A 166 1.92 13.60 2.67
CA VAL A 166 3.35 13.34 2.74
C VAL A 166 4.09 14.66 2.73
N ALA A 167 4.29 15.22 3.90
CA ALA A 167 4.91 16.52 4.13
C ALA A 167 5.57 16.55 5.52
N ASP A 168 6.35 17.58 5.80
CA ASP A 168 6.92 17.88 7.11
C ASP A 168 6.76 19.39 7.39
N PRO A 169 5.86 19.81 8.30
CA PRO A 169 4.89 18.99 9.04
C PRO A 169 3.75 18.44 8.16
N ALA A 170 3.27 17.25 8.51
CA ALA A 170 2.16 16.62 7.81
C ALA A 170 0.80 17.05 8.35
N VAL A 171 -0.25 16.77 7.57
CA VAL A 171 -1.66 16.90 7.96
C VAL A 171 -2.43 15.66 7.50
N ILE A 172 -3.61 15.44 8.07
CA ILE A 172 -4.61 14.55 7.49
C ILE A 172 -5.78 15.42 7.05
N TRP A 173 -6.07 15.42 5.75
CA TRP A 173 -7.25 16.09 5.22
C TRP A 173 -8.48 15.23 5.45
N VAL A 174 -9.57 15.85 5.91
CA VAL A 174 -10.87 15.19 6.10
C VAL A 174 -11.84 15.76 5.08
N VAL A 175 -12.29 14.93 4.16
CA VAL A 175 -13.07 15.29 2.99
C VAL A 175 -14.43 14.60 3.03
N ASP A 176 -15.49 15.29 2.66
CA ASP A 176 -16.81 14.69 2.48
C ASP A 176 -16.81 13.80 1.23
N ALA A 177 -17.13 12.52 1.38
CA ALA A 177 -17.05 11.53 0.30
C ALA A 177 -18.07 11.78 -0.82
N GLY A 178 -19.22 12.38 -0.53
CA GLY A 178 -20.26 12.65 -1.53
C GLY A 178 -19.95 13.86 -2.40
N THR A 179 -19.39 14.90 -1.81
CA THR A 179 -19.16 16.19 -2.48
C THR A 179 -17.72 16.49 -2.81
N LEU A 180 -16.76 15.74 -2.27
CA LEU A 180 -15.33 16.00 -2.27
C LEU A 180 -14.95 17.39 -1.74
N LYS A 181 -15.75 17.94 -0.85
CA LYS A 181 -15.41 19.19 -0.17
C LYS A 181 -14.57 18.92 1.07
N LEU A 182 -13.49 19.69 1.25
CA LEU A 182 -12.67 19.64 2.45
C LEU A 182 -13.50 20.13 3.65
N LYS A 183 -13.62 19.26 4.67
CA LYS A 183 -14.34 19.55 5.92
C LYS A 183 -13.42 20.17 6.96
N THR A 184 -12.27 19.55 7.18
CA THR A 184 -11.29 19.99 8.16
C THR A 184 -9.91 19.38 7.88
N ARG A 185 -8.95 19.77 8.70
CA ARG A 185 -7.59 19.24 8.72
C ARG A 185 -7.24 18.80 10.14
N ILE A 186 -6.74 17.59 10.27
CA ILE A 186 -6.10 17.15 11.52
C ILE A 186 -4.65 17.60 11.42
N LYS A 187 -4.25 18.54 12.26
CA LYS A 187 -2.90 19.09 12.30
C LYS A 187 -2.05 18.38 13.35
N ASN A 188 -0.77 18.70 13.39
CA ASN A 188 0.19 18.12 14.34
C ASN A 188 0.27 16.59 14.21
N THR A 189 0.28 16.10 12.99
CA THR A 189 0.34 14.67 12.71
C THR A 189 1.76 14.14 12.52
N GLY A 190 2.76 14.96 12.78
CA GLY A 190 4.18 14.60 12.66
C GLY A 190 4.70 14.76 11.24
N LYS A 191 5.51 13.81 10.79
CA LYS A 191 6.21 13.85 9.51
C LYS A 191 5.74 12.72 8.62
N TRP A 192 5.33 13.03 7.38
CA TRP A 192 4.98 12.05 6.34
C TRP A 192 3.92 11.04 6.79
N MET A 193 2.66 11.35 6.64
CA MET A 193 1.59 10.38 6.91
C MET A 193 1.69 9.20 5.93
N THR A 194 1.87 8.01 6.46
CA THR A 194 2.20 6.81 5.69
C THR A 194 1.09 5.77 5.68
N GLY A 195 0.45 5.52 6.80
CA GLY A 195 -0.58 4.50 6.96
C GLY A 195 -1.81 5.01 7.69
N LEU A 196 -2.99 4.54 7.30
CA LEU A 196 -4.26 4.83 7.95
C LEU A 196 -5.03 3.52 8.14
N HIS A 197 -5.55 3.29 9.34
CA HIS A 197 -6.38 2.13 9.69
C HIS A 197 -7.51 2.55 10.62
N TYR A 198 -8.74 2.11 10.34
CA TYR A 198 -9.86 2.26 11.26
C TYR A 198 -10.11 0.93 11.99
N SER A 199 -10.25 1.00 13.30
CA SER A 199 -10.57 -0.13 14.16
C SER A 199 -12.02 -0.05 14.63
N ASP A 200 -12.79 -1.07 14.28
CA ASP A 200 -14.14 -1.23 14.83
C ASP A 200 -14.11 -1.58 16.32
N THR A 201 -13.06 -2.26 16.78
CA THR A 201 -12.89 -2.65 18.19
C THR A 201 -12.75 -1.44 19.11
N THR A 202 -11.94 -0.45 18.70
CA THR A 202 -11.67 0.74 19.52
C THR A 202 -12.46 1.98 19.09
N GLN A 203 -13.12 1.93 17.92
CA GLN A 203 -13.79 3.06 17.29
C GLN A 203 -12.83 4.25 17.07
N ARG A 204 -11.58 3.95 16.65
CA ARG A 204 -10.52 4.93 16.43
C ARG A 204 -9.85 4.72 15.08
N ILE A 205 -9.30 5.81 14.55
CA ILE A 205 -8.39 5.78 13.41
C ILE A 205 -6.96 5.78 13.96
N TYR A 206 -6.16 4.83 13.49
CA TYR A 206 -4.73 4.77 13.73
C TYR A 206 -4.02 5.30 12.50
N ALA A 207 -3.08 6.21 12.71
CA ALA A 207 -2.33 6.83 11.63
C ALA A 207 -0.82 6.70 11.90
N ALA A 208 -0.13 5.95 11.06
CA ALA A 208 1.32 5.82 11.10
C ALA A 208 1.99 6.97 10.38
N ASN A 209 3.19 7.35 10.81
CA ASN A 209 3.97 8.39 10.16
C ASN A 209 5.45 8.03 10.01
N GLY A 210 6.14 8.76 9.13
CA GLY A 210 7.57 8.59 8.86
C GLY A 210 8.50 9.07 9.96
N GLY A 211 7.95 9.65 11.03
CA GLY A 211 8.67 10.00 12.26
C GLY A 211 8.65 8.90 13.32
N GLY A 212 8.12 7.72 13.00
CA GLY A 212 8.05 6.59 13.91
C GLY A 212 6.92 6.66 14.94
N GLU A 213 5.88 7.44 14.65
CA GLU A 213 4.72 7.59 15.54
C GLU A 213 3.49 6.87 14.98
N ILE A 214 2.63 6.44 15.88
CA ILE A 214 1.25 6.05 15.61
C ILE A 214 0.33 6.99 16.39
N LEU A 215 -0.54 7.67 15.67
CA LEU A 215 -1.53 8.58 16.24
C LEU A 215 -2.84 7.82 16.43
N VAL A 216 -3.47 8.00 17.56
CA VAL A 216 -4.83 7.53 17.85
C VAL A 216 -5.77 8.71 17.67
N ILE A 217 -6.64 8.65 16.68
CA ILE A 217 -7.51 9.74 16.28
C ILE A 217 -8.97 9.35 16.54
N ASN A 218 -9.70 10.26 17.16
CA ASN A 218 -11.14 10.10 17.33
C ASN A 218 -11.86 10.62 16.08
N PRO A 219 -12.55 9.74 15.32
CA PRO A 219 -13.23 10.14 14.09
C PRO A 219 -14.49 11.00 14.31
N ARG A 220 -15.01 11.09 15.54
CA ARG A 220 -16.20 11.92 15.85
C ARG A 220 -15.86 13.40 15.95
N ASN A 221 -14.69 13.74 16.46
CA ASN A 221 -14.24 15.13 16.65
C ASN A 221 -12.99 15.50 15.85
N GLN A 222 -12.42 14.55 15.07
CA GLN A 222 -11.22 14.68 14.25
C GLN A 222 -9.99 15.18 15.04
N ARG A 223 -9.82 14.68 16.27
CA ARG A 223 -8.68 15.06 17.13
C ARG A 223 -7.76 13.87 17.41
N VAL A 224 -6.48 14.15 17.49
CA VAL A 224 -5.48 13.21 18.01
C VAL A 224 -5.67 13.12 19.52
N GLU A 225 -5.97 11.92 20.03
CA GLU A 225 -6.16 11.66 21.46
C GLU A 225 -4.89 11.11 22.12
N LYS A 226 -4.13 10.30 21.38
CA LYS A 226 -2.88 9.68 21.86
C LYS A 226 -1.82 9.66 20.77
N ARG A 227 -0.56 9.59 21.21
CA ARG A 227 0.61 9.36 20.36
C ARG A 227 1.43 8.25 20.96
N TRP A 228 1.78 7.31 20.12
CA TRP A 228 2.68 6.23 20.49
C TRP A 228 3.98 6.34 19.70
N LYS A 229 5.09 6.10 20.38
CA LYS A 229 6.41 5.92 19.76
C LYS A 229 6.91 4.51 20.08
N PRO A 230 6.45 3.49 19.36
CA PRO A 230 6.73 2.10 19.74
C PRO A 230 8.21 1.74 19.76
N LEU A 231 9.05 2.45 19.01
CA LEU A 231 10.51 2.26 18.98
C LEU A 231 11.27 3.38 19.73
N GLY A 232 10.56 4.25 20.47
CA GLY A 232 11.16 5.38 21.15
C GLY A 232 11.78 6.37 20.16
N ASP A 233 13.00 6.83 20.46
CA ASP A 233 13.72 7.77 19.60
C ASP A 233 14.59 7.08 18.53
N LYS A 234 14.48 5.76 18.37
CA LYS A 234 15.16 5.04 17.29
C LYS A 234 14.59 5.47 15.95
N PRO A 235 15.43 5.59 14.90
CA PRO A 235 14.95 5.85 13.55
C PRO A 235 13.95 4.77 13.11
N ALA A 236 12.77 5.20 12.71
CA ALA A 236 11.71 4.32 12.25
C ALA A 236 10.97 4.94 11.06
N LEU A 237 10.47 4.10 10.17
CA LEU A 237 9.60 4.48 9.07
C LEU A 237 8.39 3.55 9.09
N LEU A 238 7.43 3.87 9.94
CA LEU A 238 6.21 3.08 10.06
C LEU A 238 5.35 3.30 8.82
N LEU A 239 4.85 2.24 8.20
CA LEU A 239 4.14 2.33 6.93
C LEU A 239 2.70 1.82 7.02
N ASN A 240 2.51 0.52 7.01
CA ASN A 240 1.20 -0.09 6.87
C ASN A 240 0.79 -0.80 8.16
N MET A 241 -0.52 -0.91 8.36
CA MET A 241 -1.09 -1.50 9.56
C MET A 241 -2.18 -2.49 9.21
N ALA A 242 -2.30 -3.55 10.03
CA ALA A 242 -3.41 -4.50 9.99
C ALA A 242 -3.79 -4.87 11.42
N GLU A 243 -5.08 -5.09 11.68
CA GLU A 243 -5.60 -5.43 13.00
C GLU A 243 -6.04 -6.90 13.06
N ASP A 244 -5.74 -7.55 14.17
CA ASP A 244 -6.44 -8.72 14.64
C ASP A 244 -7.46 -8.30 15.71
N PRO A 245 -8.72 -8.12 15.34
CA PRO A 245 -9.73 -7.58 16.25
C PRO A 245 -10.10 -8.54 17.39
N GLN A 246 -9.84 -9.85 17.23
CA GLN A 246 -10.16 -10.85 18.26
C GLN A 246 -9.19 -10.76 19.45
N THR A 247 -7.93 -10.45 19.18
CA THR A 247 -6.89 -10.40 20.23
C THR A 247 -6.44 -8.98 20.56
N GLY A 248 -6.95 -7.97 19.84
CA GLY A 248 -6.58 -6.57 20.05
C GLY A 248 -5.12 -6.27 19.66
N ARG A 249 -4.59 -6.96 18.65
CA ARG A 249 -3.24 -6.75 18.14
C ARG A 249 -3.25 -5.92 16.88
N LEU A 250 -2.35 -4.95 16.83
CA LEU A 250 -2.07 -4.14 15.66
C LEU A 250 -0.70 -4.52 15.10
N PHE A 251 -0.66 -5.02 13.87
CA PHE A 251 0.58 -5.30 13.14
C PHE A 251 1.00 -4.06 12.37
N VAL A 252 2.26 -3.65 12.51
CA VAL A 252 2.78 -2.42 11.91
C VAL A 252 4.11 -2.71 11.24
N THR A 253 4.23 -2.39 9.96
CA THR A 253 5.50 -2.53 9.24
C THR A 253 6.41 -1.34 9.48
N ASP A 254 7.69 -1.61 9.70
CA ASP A 254 8.77 -0.62 9.77
C ASP A 254 9.74 -0.84 8.60
N ASN A 255 9.71 0.06 7.64
CA ASN A 255 10.59 0.03 6.47
C ASN A 255 11.87 0.87 6.66
N SER A 256 12.28 1.07 7.89
CA SER A 256 13.59 1.66 8.23
C SER A 256 14.71 0.62 8.08
N LYS A 257 15.93 1.01 8.45
CA LYS A 257 17.07 0.07 8.49
C LYS A 257 16.88 -1.07 9.50
N ALA A 258 15.96 -0.93 10.47
CA ALA A 258 15.63 -1.99 11.42
C ALA A 258 14.89 -3.15 10.77
N LYS A 259 14.16 -2.91 9.64
CA LYS A 259 13.51 -3.95 8.84
C LYS A 259 12.70 -4.92 9.70
N THR A 260 11.72 -4.41 10.43
CA THR A 260 10.93 -5.23 11.35
C THR A 260 9.43 -5.03 11.16
N THR A 261 8.66 -5.98 11.66
CA THR A 261 7.21 -5.85 11.82
C THR A 261 6.92 -5.85 13.31
N LEU A 262 6.22 -4.83 13.77
CA LEU A 262 5.84 -4.70 15.17
C LEU A 262 4.47 -5.32 15.41
N VAL A 263 4.31 -5.96 16.55
CA VAL A 263 3.03 -6.38 17.10
C VAL A 263 2.75 -5.51 18.32
N LEU A 264 1.69 -4.70 18.24
CA LEU A 264 1.30 -3.77 19.31
C LEU A 264 -0.01 -4.21 19.93
N ASP A 265 -0.19 -3.89 21.20
CA ASP A 265 -1.49 -3.85 21.84
C ASP A 265 -2.25 -2.60 21.34
N ILE A 266 -3.42 -2.78 20.75
CA ILE A 266 -4.17 -1.72 20.08
C ILE A 266 -4.76 -0.68 21.06
N HIS A 267 -4.89 -1.01 22.33
CA HIS A 267 -5.45 -0.11 23.35
C HIS A 267 -4.37 0.80 23.97
N SER A 268 -3.18 0.25 24.19
CA SER A 268 -2.09 0.92 24.89
C SER A 268 -0.95 1.38 23.99
N GLY A 269 -0.80 0.80 22.79
CA GLY A 269 0.36 1.02 21.92
C GLY A 269 1.63 0.31 22.39
N LYS A 270 1.54 -0.54 23.43
CA LYS A 270 2.68 -1.30 23.94
C LYS A 270 3.15 -2.31 22.89
N VAL A 271 4.45 -2.36 22.66
CA VAL A 271 5.06 -3.41 21.81
C VAL A 271 4.97 -4.74 22.54
N LEU A 272 4.21 -5.67 21.97
CA LEU A 272 4.09 -7.04 22.45
C LEU A 272 5.21 -7.91 21.89
N LYS A 273 5.56 -7.65 20.61
CA LYS A 273 6.63 -8.39 19.93
C LYS A 273 7.19 -7.60 18.75
N GLN A 274 8.45 -7.83 18.46
CA GLN A 274 9.08 -7.47 17.17
C GLN A 274 9.30 -8.77 16.42
N LEU A 275 8.84 -8.82 15.16
CA LEU A 275 9.00 -9.98 14.29
C LEU A 275 10.28 -9.77 13.47
N ASP A 276 11.24 -10.66 13.65
CA ASP A 276 12.48 -10.68 12.89
C ASP A 276 12.27 -11.48 11.59
N VAL A 277 11.52 -10.89 10.67
CA VAL A 277 11.17 -11.51 9.38
C VAL A 277 11.89 -10.86 8.19
N GLY A 278 12.77 -9.89 8.44
CA GLY A 278 13.44 -9.10 7.41
C GLY A 278 12.65 -7.85 7.01
N ASP A 279 12.92 -7.33 5.82
CA ASP A 279 12.24 -6.15 5.32
C ASP A 279 10.72 -6.34 5.25
N SER A 280 9.97 -5.31 5.60
CA SER A 280 8.52 -5.36 5.57
C SER A 280 7.93 -4.05 5.03
N LEU A 281 6.97 -4.17 4.10
CA LEU A 281 6.34 -3.02 3.47
C LEU A 281 4.83 -3.00 3.71
N ALA A 282 4.07 -3.89 3.08
CA ALA A 282 2.65 -4.03 3.35
C ALA A 282 2.38 -5.19 4.29
N VAL A 283 1.31 -5.07 5.06
CA VAL A 283 0.82 -6.12 5.97
C VAL A 283 -0.70 -6.21 5.85
N THR A 284 -1.22 -7.42 5.88
CA THR A 284 -2.66 -7.69 6.07
C THR A 284 -2.87 -8.89 6.96
N PHE A 285 -4.02 -8.95 7.65
CA PHE A 285 -4.40 -10.03 8.52
C PHE A 285 -5.64 -10.75 7.98
N ASN A 286 -5.59 -12.07 7.95
CA ASN A 286 -6.70 -12.92 7.56
C ASN A 286 -7.30 -13.61 8.81
N PRO A 287 -8.44 -13.15 9.32
CA PRO A 287 -9.06 -13.71 10.52
C PRO A 287 -9.58 -15.14 10.31
N LYS A 288 -9.96 -15.51 9.08
CA LYS A 288 -10.47 -16.85 8.76
C LYS A 288 -9.39 -17.92 8.79
N ARG A 289 -8.15 -17.52 8.53
CA ARG A 289 -6.98 -18.42 8.48
C ARG A 289 -6.05 -18.24 9.67
N ASN A 290 -6.27 -17.19 10.45
CA ASN A 290 -5.36 -16.73 11.50
C ASN A 290 -3.92 -16.56 10.98
N GLU A 291 -3.81 -15.83 9.88
CA GLU A 291 -2.56 -15.61 9.15
C GLU A 291 -2.25 -14.13 8.93
N ILE A 292 -0.98 -13.78 9.04
CA ILE A 292 -0.45 -12.45 8.71
C ILE A 292 0.30 -12.58 7.39
N TYR A 293 0.01 -11.70 6.43
CA TYR A 293 0.74 -11.63 5.17
C TYR A 293 1.59 -10.36 5.14
N ILE A 294 2.85 -10.49 4.72
CA ILE A 294 3.82 -9.40 4.70
C ILE A 294 4.55 -9.41 3.36
N THR A 295 4.56 -8.28 2.66
CA THR A 295 5.42 -8.12 1.47
C THR A 295 6.81 -7.69 1.88
N GLN A 296 7.80 -8.28 1.24
CA GLN A 296 9.22 -8.01 1.40
C GLN A 296 9.79 -7.48 0.08
N ARG A 297 9.94 -6.17 0.01
CA ARG A 297 10.30 -5.48 -1.23
C ARG A 297 11.73 -5.76 -1.68
N GLU A 298 12.66 -5.81 -0.75
CA GLU A 298 14.07 -6.02 -1.06
C GLU A 298 14.37 -7.48 -1.41
N SER A 299 13.78 -8.42 -0.67
CA SER A 299 13.98 -9.86 -0.90
C SER A 299 13.08 -10.44 -2.00
N GLY A 300 12.10 -9.66 -2.49
CA GLY A 300 11.16 -10.11 -3.53
C GLY A 300 10.19 -11.19 -3.06
N LYS A 301 9.84 -11.20 -1.77
CA LYS A 301 9.02 -12.26 -1.17
C LYS A 301 7.69 -11.75 -0.63
N LEU A 302 6.72 -12.63 -0.61
CA LEU A 302 5.51 -12.52 0.19
C LEU A 302 5.55 -13.63 1.24
N LEU A 303 5.41 -13.27 2.51
CA LEU A 303 5.36 -14.21 3.62
C LEU A 303 3.95 -14.41 4.12
N SER A 304 3.61 -15.63 4.53
CA SER A 304 2.47 -15.96 5.39
C SER A 304 2.99 -16.49 6.71
N LEU A 305 2.59 -15.83 7.80
CA LEU A 305 2.93 -16.25 9.16
C LEU A 305 1.67 -16.70 9.89
N ASN A 306 1.80 -17.67 10.78
CA ASN A 306 0.77 -17.98 11.76
C ASN A 306 0.63 -16.81 12.75
N ALA A 307 -0.58 -16.28 12.94
CA ALA A 307 -0.77 -15.11 13.80
C ALA A 307 -0.69 -15.43 15.31
N THR A 308 -0.70 -16.70 15.73
CA THR A 308 -0.59 -17.07 17.14
C THR A 308 0.87 -17.14 17.60
N ASP A 309 1.72 -17.85 16.86
CA ASP A 309 3.12 -18.10 17.24
C ASP A 309 4.14 -17.39 16.33
N TYR A 310 3.66 -16.71 15.28
CA TYR A 310 4.43 -15.96 14.28
C TYR A 310 5.40 -16.81 13.46
N ARG A 311 5.23 -18.12 13.43
CA ARG A 311 6.04 -18.99 12.58
C ARG A 311 5.68 -18.82 11.12
N LEU A 312 6.70 -18.89 10.26
CA LEU A 312 6.53 -18.90 8.82
C LEU A 312 5.73 -20.13 8.40
N LYS A 313 4.62 -19.93 7.71
CA LYS A 313 3.79 -20.99 7.13
C LYS A 313 4.11 -21.20 5.66
N LYS A 314 4.23 -20.13 4.90
CA LYS A 314 4.47 -20.16 3.45
C LYS A 314 5.21 -18.92 3.01
N SER A 315 5.98 -19.06 1.94
CA SER A 315 6.62 -17.95 1.23
C SER A 315 6.37 -18.11 -0.26
N TRP A 316 6.11 -17.00 -0.94
CA TRP A 316 6.04 -16.92 -2.39
C TRP A 316 7.14 -16.01 -2.88
N ASP A 317 7.83 -16.42 -3.95
CA ASP A 317 8.78 -15.58 -4.66
C ASP A 317 8.04 -14.73 -5.69
N LEU A 318 8.04 -13.42 -5.48
CA LEU A 318 7.37 -12.42 -6.28
C LEU A 318 8.34 -11.27 -6.66
N PRO A 319 9.48 -11.60 -7.31
CA PRO A 319 10.43 -10.56 -7.68
C PRO A 319 9.86 -9.61 -8.75
N PRO A 320 10.41 -8.36 -8.87
CA PRO A 320 11.49 -7.86 -8.04
C PRO A 320 11.05 -7.22 -6.72
N ASN A 321 9.89 -6.54 -6.67
CA ASN A 321 9.49 -5.72 -5.53
C ASN A 321 8.00 -5.87 -5.23
N PRO A 322 7.55 -6.92 -4.49
CA PRO A 322 6.16 -7.00 -4.04
C PRO A 322 5.84 -5.80 -3.14
N ASN A 323 4.70 -5.16 -3.39
CA ASN A 323 4.39 -3.85 -2.83
C ASN A 323 3.12 -3.89 -1.99
N SER A 324 1.95 -3.58 -2.58
CA SER A 324 0.69 -3.50 -1.84
C SER A 324 0.00 -4.85 -1.74
N LEU A 325 -0.78 -5.06 -0.69
CA LEU A 325 -1.58 -6.25 -0.43
C LEU A 325 -3.06 -5.90 -0.32
N LEU A 326 -3.90 -6.76 -0.86
CA LEU A 326 -5.35 -6.70 -0.68
C LEU A 326 -5.89 -8.12 -0.48
N LEU A 327 -6.59 -8.34 0.62
CA LEU A 327 -7.28 -9.59 0.92
C LEU A 327 -8.75 -9.49 0.49
N SER A 328 -9.28 -10.52 -0.16
CA SER A 328 -10.71 -10.60 -0.43
C SER A 328 -11.54 -10.73 0.86
N ALA A 329 -12.77 -10.25 0.86
CA ALA A 329 -13.64 -10.25 2.04
C ALA A 329 -13.92 -11.66 2.57
N ASP A 330 -13.92 -12.66 1.70
CA ASP A 330 -14.07 -14.07 2.06
C ASP A 330 -12.78 -14.69 2.62
N GLY A 331 -11.64 -13.97 2.58
CA GLY A 331 -10.35 -14.45 3.04
C GLY A 331 -9.74 -15.57 2.18
N GLN A 332 -10.23 -15.78 0.97
CA GLN A 332 -9.79 -16.89 0.09
C GLN A 332 -8.81 -16.44 -0.99
N THR A 333 -8.71 -15.15 -1.24
CA THR A 333 -7.83 -14.62 -2.31
C THR A 333 -7.01 -13.45 -1.80
N LEU A 334 -5.74 -13.47 -2.15
CA LEU A 334 -4.81 -12.36 -1.88
C LEU A 334 -4.35 -11.76 -3.21
N TYR A 335 -4.38 -10.44 -3.31
CA TYR A 335 -3.86 -9.68 -4.44
C TYR A 335 -2.61 -8.92 -4.02
N VAL A 336 -1.63 -8.89 -4.92
CA VAL A 336 -0.33 -8.24 -4.68
C VAL A 336 0.04 -7.42 -5.91
N THR A 337 0.40 -6.16 -5.73
CA THR A 337 1.11 -5.42 -6.79
C THR A 337 2.60 -5.69 -6.67
N VAL A 338 3.25 -5.98 -7.78
CA VAL A 338 4.69 -6.23 -7.86
C VAL A 338 5.31 -5.20 -8.76
N LYS A 339 6.15 -4.36 -8.19
CA LYS A 339 6.80 -3.24 -8.89
C LYS A 339 8.11 -3.66 -9.52
N GLN A 340 8.43 -3.07 -10.67
CA GLN A 340 9.76 -3.18 -11.28
C GLN A 340 10.79 -2.32 -10.54
N LYS A 341 12.05 -2.60 -10.78
CA LYS A 341 13.14 -1.74 -10.35
C LYS A 341 13.19 -0.50 -11.25
N PHE A 342 13.42 0.65 -10.63
CA PHE A 342 13.65 1.87 -11.39
C PHE A 342 15.09 1.95 -11.90
N ASN A 343 15.21 2.36 -13.14
CA ASN A 343 16.45 2.82 -13.72
C ASN A 343 16.83 4.22 -13.17
N LYS A 344 18.03 4.69 -13.45
CA LYS A 344 18.50 6.02 -13.00
C LYS A 344 17.66 7.18 -13.52
N ASP A 345 17.00 7.01 -14.65
CA ASP A 345 16.10 7.99 -15.27
C ASP A 345 14.62 7.84 -14.85
N HIS A 346 14.36 7.04 -13.82
CA HIS A 346 13.03 6.68 -13.30
C HIS A 346 12.14 5.89 -14.28
N SER A 347 12.70 5.35 -15.35
CA SER A 347 12.04 4.35 -16.19
C SER A 347 12.10 2.96 -15.57
N THR A 348 11.36 2.01 -16.15
CA THR A 348 11.41 0.59 -15.82
C THR A 348 11.63 -0.22 -17.09
N ASP A 349 12.26 -1.41 -16.99
CA ASP A 349 12.52 -2.27 -18.16
C ASP A 349 11.30 -3.11 -18.57
N ALA A 350 10.31 -3.20 -17.69
CA ALA A 350 9.06 -3.93 -17.90
C ALA A 350 7.94 -3.27 -17.08
N PRO A 351 6.67 -3.52 -17.43
CA PRO A 351 5.55 -3.05 -16.61
C PRO A 351 5.50 -3.77 -15.25
N ASP A 352 4.96 -3.09 -14.26
CA ASP A 352 4.60 -3.68 -12.97
C ASP A 352 3.48 -4.73 -13.16
N SER A 353 3.37 -5.66 -12.22
CA SER A 353 2.43 -6.77 -12.30
C SER A 353 1.41 -6.74 -11.18
N VAL A 354 0.25 -7.34 -11.44
CA VAL A 354 -0.70 -7.76 -10.42
C VAL A 354 -0.65 -9.29 -10.30
N VAL A 355 -0.59 -9.76 -9.08
CA VAL A 355 -0.60 -11.19 -8.74
C VAL A 355 -1.86 -11.49 -7.95
N ARG A 356 -2.58 -12.53 -8.35
CA ARG A 356 -3.69 -13.14 -7.61
C ARG A 356 -3.24 -14.48 -7.06
N ILE A 357 -3.41 -14.69 -5.77
CA ILE A 357 -3.06 -15.94 -5.08
C ILE A 357 -4.34 -16.52 -4.46
N ALA A 358 -4.74 -17.71 -4.89
CA ALA A 358 -5.77 -18.46 -4.21
C ALA A 358 -5.18 -19.07 -2.92
N LEU A 359 -5.80 -18.74 -1.81
CA LEU A 359 -5.40 -19.25 -0.49
C LEU A 359 -6.17 -20.55 -0.22
N ASN A 360 -5.82 -21.62 -0.93
CA ASN A 360 -6.48 -22.92 -0.78
C ASN A 360 -6.29 -23.49 0.62
N LYS A 361 -7.20 -24.37 1.02
CA LYS A 361 -7.26 -25.01 2.34
C LYS A 361 -6.03 -25.85 2.64
#